data_c775bea0e9224c3914bb7508a8e7b55a
#
_entry.id   c775bea0e9224c3914bb7508a8e7b55a
#
_cell.length_a   1.000
_cell.length_b   1.000
_cell.length_c   1.000
_cell.angle_alpha   90.00
_cell.angle_beta   90.00
_cell.angle_gamma   90.00
#
_symmetry.space_group_name_H-M   'P 1'
#
loop_
_entity.id
_entity.type
_entity.pdbx_description
1 polymer ?
#
loop_
_entity_poly.entity_id
_entity_poly.type
_entity_poly.pdbx_seq_one_letter_code
_entity_poly.pdbx_strand_id
1 'polypeptide(L)'
;IVRFRIYQNQNVFFAGTIDQEGNTVQVTIPEGIDKSAIRPQVLVSAGAVVTPKSGELQDFTNPVEYKVVSENGENTKTYMITVNY
;
A
#
# COMPACT_ATOMS: atom_id res chain seq x y z
N ILE A 1 8.45 -1.42 -0.62
CA ILE A 1 7.37 -1.84 0.31
C ILE A 1 7.64 -3.26 0.75
N VAL A 2 7.73 -3.46 2.05
CA VAL A 2 7.95 -4.77 2.66
C VAL A 2 6.62 -5.46 2.95
N ARG A 3 5.60 -4.67 3.32
CA ARG A 3 4.29 -5.20 3.66
C ARG A 3 3.22 -4.14 3.38
N PHE A 4 2.08 -4.60 2.87
CA PHE A 4 0.94 -3.74 2.60
C PHE A 4 -0.31 -4.42 3.15
N ARG A 5 -1.04 -3.76 4.03
CA ARG A 5 -2.25 -4.29 4.67
C ARG A 5 -3.36 -3.26 4.70
N ILE A 6 -4.58 -3.74 4.49
CA ILE A 6 -5.80 -2.95 4.66
C ILE A 6 -6.55 -3.55 5.85
N TYR A 7 -6.78 -2.77 6.89
CA TYR A 7 -7.46 -3.24 8.09
C TYR A 7 -8.94 -2.92 8.03
N GLN A 8 -9.78 -3.95 8.21
CA GLN A 8 -11.22 -3.78 8.39
C GLN A 8 -11.51 -3.33 9.83
N ASN A 9 -10.78 -3.90 10.79
CA ASN A 9 -10.80 -3.55 12.20
C ASN A 9 -9.50 -4.01 12.85
N GLN A 10 -9.38 -3.89 14.18
CA GLN A 10 -8.14 -4.24 14.89
C GLN A 10 -7.75 -5.71 14.75
N ASN A 11 -8.71 -6.59 14.47
CA ASN A 11 -8.48 -8.03 14.44
C ASN A 11 -8.53 -8.63 13.04
N VAL A 12 -8.99 -7.88 12.03
CA VAL A 12 -9.16 -8.38 10.66
C VAL A 12 -8.46 -7.46 9.69
N PHE A 13 -7.57 -8.03 8.89
CA PHE A 13 -6.87 -7.29 7.84
C PHE A 13 -6.74 -8.13 6.57
N PHE A 14 -6.46 -7.45 5.46
CA PHE A 14 -6.22 -8.07 4.16
C PHE A 14 -4.84 -7.69 3.69
N ALA A 15 -3.96 -8.69 3.54
CA ALA A 15 -2.58 -8.47 3.13
C ALA A 15 -2.48 -8.38 1.61
N GLY A 16 -1.67 -7.44 1.13
CA GLY A 16 -1.37 -7.32 -0.29
C GLY A 16 -0.30 -8.30 -0.74
N THR A 17 -0.41 -8.72 -1.98
CA THR A 17 0.64 -9.49 -2.66
C THR A 17 1.58 -8.49 -3.35
N ILE A 18 2.85 -8.52 -2.96
CA ILE A 18 3.85 -7.57 -3.44
C ILE A 18 4.73 -8.24 -4.47
N ASP A 19 4.78 -7.66 -5.68
CA ASP A 19 5.72 -8.07 -6.73
C ASP A 19 6.86 -7.06 -6.74
N GLN A 20 8.01 -7.47 -6.22
CA GLN A 20 9.18 -6.59 -6.12
C GLN A 20 9.83 -6.32 -7.47
N GLU A 21 9.70 -7.24 -8.42
CA GLU A 21 10.25 -7.07 -9.77
C GLU A 21 9.39 -6.14 -10.61
N GLY A 22 8.07 -6.33 -10.55
CA GLY A 22 7.12 -5.51 -11.29
C GLY A 22 6.73 -4.21 -10.59
N ASN A 23 7.13 -4.04 -9.33
CA ASN A 23 6.78 -2.88 -8.52
C ASN A 23 5.26 -2.70 -8.40
N THR A 24 4.55 -3.79 -8.14
CA THR A 24 3.09 -3.76 -7.98
C THR A 24 2.69 -4.40 -6.67
N VAL A 25 1.54 -3.95 -6.16
CA VAL A 25 0.89 -4.55 -5.00
C VAL A 25 -0.57 -4.77 -5.34
N GLN A 26 -1.08 -5.97 -5.09
CA GLN A 26 -2.49 -6.29 -5.32
C GLN A 26 -3.12 -6.78 -4.03
N VAL A 27 -4.28 -6.22 -3.70
CA VAL A 27 -5.05 -6.57 -2.52
C VAL A 27 -6.48 -6.87 -2.93
N THR A 28 -7.04 -7.96 -2.43
CA THR A 28 -8.45 -8.30 -2.60
C THR A 28 -9.17 -8.09 -1.27
N ILE A 29 -10.24 -7.32 -1.30
CA ILE A 29 -11.04 -7.01 -0.11
C ILE A 29 -12.52 -7.38 -0.36
N PRO A 30 -13.32 -7.59 0.71
CA PRO A 30 -14.77 -7.82 0.56
C PRO A 30 -15.46 -6.59 0.00
N GLU A 31 -16.55 -6.80 -0.73
CA GLU A 31 -17.33 -5.72 -1.32
C GLU A 31 -17.91 -4.74 -0.29
N GLY A 32 -18.04 -5.15 0.96
CA GLY A 32 -18.52 -4.28 2.02
C GLY A 32 -17.56 -3.17 2.44
N ILE A 33 -16.32 -3.21 1.97
CA ILE A 33 -15.32 -2.17 2.27
C ILE A 33 -15.28 -1.18 1.11
N ASP A 34 -15.36 0.11 1.44
CA ASP A 34 -15.36 1.19 0.45
C ASP A 34 -13.93 1.45 -0.05
N LYS A 35 -13.66 1.12 -1.32
CA LYS A 35 -12.36 1.36 -1.93
C LYS A 35 -11.99 2.84 -2.04
N SER A 36 -12.96 3.73 -2.01
CA SER A 36 -12.70 5.17 -2.14
C SER A 36 -12.23 5.81 -0.85
N ALA A 37 -12.24 5.07 0.27
CA ALA A 37 -11.88 5.61 1.58
C ALA A 37 -11.13 4.55 2.38
N ILE A 38 -9.87 4.31 2.02
CA ILE A 38 -9.03 3.28 2.64
C ILE A 38 -7.79 3.93 3.28
N ARG A 39 -7.44 3.47 4.48
CA ARG A 39 -6.21 3.85 5.18
C ARG A 39 -5.28 2.65 5.26
N PRO A 40 -4.44 2.41 4.24
CA PRO A 40 -3.58 1.24 4.25
C PRO A 40 -2.42 1.37 5.23
N GLN A 41 -2.01 0.24 5.80
CA GLN A 41 -0.79 0.14 6.60
C GLN A 41 0.34 -0.31 5.69
N VAL A 42 1.32 0.55 5.48
CA VAL A 42 2.45 0.29 4.59
C VAL A 42 3.73 0.21 5.40
N LEU A 43 4.42 -0.92 5.30
CA LEU A 43 5.71 -1.09 5.94
C LEU A 43 6.80 -1.02 4.87
N VAL A 44 7.83 -0.21 5.13
CA VAL A 44 8.99 -0.06 4.26
C VAL A 44 10.25 -0.42 5.03
N SER A 45 11.37 -0.55 4.31
CA SER A 45 12.68 -0.81 4.94
C SER A 45 13.01 0.27 5.96
N ALA A 46 13.77 -0.07 6.99
CA ALA A 46 14.13 0.86 8.04
C ALA A 46 14.77 2.13 7.46
N GLY A 47 14.26 3.29 7.88
CA GLY A 47 14.74 4.58 7.41
C GLY A 47 14.18 5.04 6.07
N ALA A 48 13.52 4.17 5.31
CA ALA A 48 12.88 4.57 4.05
C ALA A 48 11.62 5.41 4.30
N VAL A 49 11.27 6.23 3.32
CA VAL A 49 10.09 7.10 3.38
C VAL A 49 9.14 6.73 2.26
N VAL A 50 7.87 6.53 2.59
CA VAL A 50 6.82 6.24 1.61
C VAL A 50 5.88 7.41 1.48
N THR A 51 5.47 7.72 0.25
CA THR A 51 4.48 8.76 -0.05
C THR A 51 3.41 8.17 -0.96
N PRO A 52 2.11 8.19 -0.65
CA PRO A 52 1.50 8.71 0.60
C PRO A 52 1.96 7.96 1.84
N LYS A 53 1.82 8.60 3.01
CA LYS A 53 2.24 7.98 4.27
C LYS A 53 1.34 6.81 4.66
N SER A 54 1.91 5.85 5.39
CA SER A 54 1.15 4.76 5.98
C SER A 54 0.01 5.32 6.84
N GLY A 55 -1.18 4.74 6.70
CA GLY A 55 -2.37 5.17 7.43
C GLY A 55 -3.06 6.41 6.87
N GLU A 56 -2.53 7.04 5.84
CA GLU A 56 -3.17 8.19 5.20
C GLU A 56 -4.32 7.73 4.31
N LEU A 57 -5.46 8.43 4.40
CA LEU A 57 -6.66 8.10 3.63
C LEU A 57 -6.43 8.25 2.13
N GLN A 58 -6.75 7.22 1.36
CA GLN A 58 -6.59 7.20 -0.09
C GLN A 58 -7.82 6.61 -0.77
N ASP A 59 -8.05 7.04 -2.00
CA ASP A 59 -9.10 6.52 -2.88
C ASP A 59 -8.47 5.49 -3.82
N PHE A 60 -8.84 4.22 -3.64
CA PHE A 60 -8.35 3.10 -4.46
C PHE A 60 -9.36 2.65 -5.52
N THR A 61 -10.29 3.50 -5.90
CA THR A 61 -11.20 3.23 -7.02
C THR A 61 -10.41 2.92 -8.28
N ASN A 62 -9.30 3.63 -8.49
CA ASN A 62 -8.30 3.35 -9.53
C ASN A 62 -6.98 2.99 -8.86
N PRO A 63 -6.04 2.34 -9.56
CA PRO A 63 -4.71 2.08 -9.02
C PRO A 63 -4.04 3.36 -8.51
N VAL A 64 -3.38 3.26 -7.36
CA VAL A 64 -2.72 4.40 -6.71
C VAL A 64 -1.22 4.16 -6.69
N GLU A 65 -0.46 5.20 -7.01
CA GLU A 65 1.00 5.15 -7.03
C GLU A 65 1.56 5.49 -5.64
N TYR A 66 2.42 4.60 -5.12
CA TYR A 66 3.16 4.81 -3.89
C TYR A 66 4.64 4.87 -4.20
N LYS A 67 5.28 5.94 -3.74
CA LYS A 67 6.71 6.18 -3.96
C LYS A 67 7.49 5.92 -2.68
N VAL A 68 8.53 5.11 -2.76
CA VAL A 68 9.40 4.79 -1.62
C VAL A 68 10.80 5.32 -1.92
N VAL A 69 11.34 6.12 -1.00
CA VAL A 69 12.69 6.66 -1.09
C VAL A 69 13.54 6.02 0.01
N SER A 70 14.73 5.51 -0.36
CA SER A 70 15.63 4.88 0.58
C SER A 70 16.14 5.86 1.63
N GLU A 71 16.68 5.33 2.76
CA GLU A 71 17.16 6.15 3.87
C GLU A 71 18.18 7.20 3.44
N ASN A 72 19.10 6.84 2.53
CA ASN A 72 20.11 7.77 2.04
C ASN A 72 19.61 8.68 0.90
N GLY A 73 18.38 8.50 0.45
CA GLY A 73 17.78 9.28 -0.63
C GLY A 73 18.26 8.94 -2.03
N GLU A 74 19.15 7.95 -2.18
CA GLU A 74 19.75 7.63 -3.48
C GLU A 74 18.90 6.72 -4.34
N ASN A 75 18.02 5.92 -3.73
CA ASN A 75 17.19 4.96 -4.45
C ASN A 75 15.72 5.32 -4.28
N THR A 76 14.99 5.32 -5.39
CA THR A 76 13.55 5.57 -5.39
C THR A 76 12.86 4.42 -6.11
N LYS A 77 11.80 3.88 -5.51
CA LYS A 77 11.01 2.80 -6.09
C LYS A 77 9.54 3.19 -6.05
N THR A 78 8.89 3.12 -7.20
CA THR A 78 7.48 3.47 -7.33
C THR A 78 6.66 2.20 -7.50
N TYR A 79 5.64 2.03 -6.63
CA TYR A 79 4.74 0.89 -6.67
C TYR A 79 3.37 1.32 -7.13
N MET A 80 2.74 0.49 -7.96
CA MET A 80 1.33 0.68 -8.33
C MET A 80 0.47 -0.27 -7.48
N ILE A 81 -0.45 0.29 -6.72
CA ILE A 81 -1.30 -0.47 -5.80
C ILE A 81 -2.68 -0.62 -6.42
N THR A 82 -3.12 -1.86 -6.60
CA THR A 82 -4.46 -2.17 -7.10
C THR A 82 -5.26 -2.87 -6.01
N VAL A 83 -6.43 -2.33 -5.69
CA VAL A 83 -7.36 -2.93 -4.73
C VAL A 83 -8.57 -3.46 -5.51
N ASN A 84 -8.86 -4.75 -5.31
CA ASN A 84 -9.95 -5.46 -6.00
C ASN A 84 -10.97 -5.99 -4.97
N TYR A 85 -12.17 -6.21 -5.43
CA TYR A 85 -13.17 -6.94 -4.66
C TYR A 85 -13.08 -8.43 -4.88
#